data_4634c076402e3faac328cfae99ae3336
#
_entry.id   4634c076402e3faac328cfae99ae3336
#
_cell.length_a   1.000
_cell.length_b   1.000
_cell.length_c   1.000
_cell.angle_alpha   90.00
_cell.angle_beta   90.00
_cell.angle_gamma   90.00
#
_symmetry.space_group_name_H-M   'P 1'
#
loop_
_entity.id
_entity.type
_entity.pdbx_description
1 polymer ?
#
loop_
_entity_poly.entity_id
_entity_poly.type
_entity_poly.pdbx_seq_one_letter_code
_entity_poly.pdbx_strand_id
1 'polypeptide(L)'
;MLLQEEEGFNLRYYDDPKVVAHIEAFCESYMAERYVPPMMVRALDDGRIVIIEGHCRRRGVQLAIARGAKIPLVSVIPFRGNDAERVEVMLRSAQGLKLEILDIARGYSRLQQMGFRPAEIAASQGKTVARVEQLLTLSAASREVQDFVRAGSVSAEIAAEAVRAHGEQAGTVLSEKLEAVKQEGRKRVTKTAVPGRSVSRKTVDAVFARVEYAMARIPAALRTQTEALRAIPERERGNKKIEVDANVLIGLLQAAEEIETMKAKRAKKLLHGEAAE
;
A
#
# COMPACT_ATOMS: atom_id res chain seq x y z
N MET A 1 -37.94 -5.72 -10.04
CA MET A 1 -36.77 -6.13 -10.83
C MET A 1 -36.28 -7.49 -10.33
N LEU A 2 -36.11 -8.47 -11.24
CA LEU A 2 -35.74 -9.85 -10.87
C LEU A 2 -34.26 -9.98 -10.42
N LEU A 3 -33.38 -9.05 -10.82
CA LEU A 3 -31.95 -9.11 -10.47
C LEU A 3 -31.73 -8.70 -9.02
N GLN A 4 -31.09 -9.55 -8.25
CA GLN A 4 -30.83 -9.35 -6.81
C GLN A 4 -29.34 -9.09 -6.57
N GLU A 5 -29.02 -8.34 -5.51
CA GLU A 5 -27.68 -8.29 -4.95
C GLU A 5 -27.60 -9.29 -3.80
N GLU A 6 -26.50 -10.03 -3.74
CA GLU A 6 -26.22 -10.89 -2.61
C GLU A 6 -25.57 -10.04 -1.52
N GLU A 7 -26.19 -10.02 -0.34
CA GLU A 7 -25.74 -9.21 0.78
C GLU A 7 -24.31 -9.56 1.18
N GLY A 8 -23.52 -8.52 1.46
CA GLY A 8 -22.12 -8.66 1.87
C GLY A 8 -21.16 -9.10 0.76
N PHE A 9 -21.62 -9.45 -0.45
CA PHE A 9 -20.72 -9.93 -1.50
C PHE A 9 -20.07 -8.82 -2.33
N ASN A 10 -20.64 -7.65 -2.38
CA ASN A 10 -20.08 -6.53 -3.11
C ASN A 10 -18.83 -5.96 -2.43
N LEU A 11 -17.85 -5.53 -3.24
CA LEU A 11 -16.61 -4.94 -2.75
C LEU A 11 -16.68 -3.43 -2.56
N ARG A 12 -17.57 -2.71 -3.28
CA ARG A 12 -17.63 -1.25 -3.28
C ARG A 12 -18.26 -0.69 -2.01
N TYR A 13 -17.74 0.47 -1.59
CA TYR A 13 -18.35 1.31 -0.59
C TYR A 13 -19.29 2.32 -1.29
N TYR A 14 -20.59 2.16 -1.11
CA TYR A 14 -21.60 2.91 -1.85
C TYR A 14 -21.84 4.34 -1.36
N ASP A 15 -21.38 4.67 -0.16
CA ASP A 15 -21.48 6.05 0.36
C ASP A 15 -20.33 6.94 -0.15
N ASP A 16 -19.41 6.40 -0.95
CA ASP A 16 -18.41 7.21 -1.62
C ASP A 16 -19.07 8.11 -2.66
N PRO A 17 -18.88 9.44 -2.59
CA PRO A 17 -19.47 10.40 -3.54
C PRO A 17 -19.18 10.07 -5.02
N LYS A 18 -18.02 9.48 -5.32
CA LYS A 18 -17.68 9.05 -6.69
C LYS A 18 -18.54 7.88 -7.15
N VAL A 19 -18.84 6.95 -6.23
CA VAL A 19 -19.70 5.80 -6.53
C VAL A 19 -21.15 6.26 -6.72
N VAL A 20 -21.63 7.17 -5.85
CA VAL A 20 -22.95 7.80 -5.99
C VAL A 20 -23.07 8.50 -7.35
N ALA A 21 -22.11 9.35 -7.70
CA ALA A 21 -22.11 10.04 -9.00
C ALA A 21 -22.05 9.07 -10.18
N HIS A 22 -21.34 7.95 -10.05
CA HIS A 22 -21.28 6.92 -11.09
C HIS A 22 -22.61 6.18 -11.27
N ILE A 23 -23.32 5.90 -10.19
CA ILE A 23 -24.68 5.33 -10.23
C ILE A 23 -25.65 6.32 -10.90
N GLU A 24 -25.55 7.60 -10.57
CA GLU A 24 -26.34 8.67 -11.17
C GLU A 24 -26.12 8.76 -12.68
N ALA A 25 -24.87 8.71 -13.15
CA ALA A 25 -24.54 8.70 -14.57
C ALA A 25 -25.17 7.51 -15.32
N PHE A 26 -25.26 6.33 -14.68
CA PHE A 26 -26.00 5.21 -15.25
C PHE A 26 -27.51 5.45 -15.25
N CYS A 27 -28.06 6.05 -14.19
CA CYS A 27 -29.48 6.43 -14.16
C CYS A 27 -29.81 7.36 -15.35
N GLU A 28 -29.04 8.40 -15.56
CA GLU A 28 -29.21 9.32 -16.70
C GLU A 28 -29.09 8.61 -18.05
N SER A 29 -28.13 7.66 -18.17
CA SER A 29 -27.97 6.86 -19.39
C SER A 29 -29.20 6.02 -19.70
N TYR A 30 -29.78 5.36 -18.69
CA TYR A 30 -31.00 4.57 -18.81
C TYR A 30 -32.21 5.44 -19.13
N MET A 31 -32.34 6.60 -18.49
CA MET A 31 -33.45 7.54 -18.77
C MET A 31 -33.39 8.13 -20.19
N ALA A 32 -32.18 8.32 -20.70
CA ALA A 32 -31.92 8.81 -22.05
C ALA A 32 -31.86 7.70 -23.13
N GLU A 33 -32.21 6.47 -22.79
CA GLU A 33 -32.18 5.27 -23.65
C GLU A 33 -30.81 5.03 -24.33
N ARG A 34 -29.73 5.49 -23.68
CA ARG A 34 -28.38 5.30 -24.21
C ARG A 34 -27.90 3.86 -23.95
N TYR A 35 -26.92 3.42 -24.74
CA TYR A 35 -26.30 2.13 -24.54
C TYR A 35 -25.65 2.04 -23.14
N VAL A 36 -26.01 1.00 -22.40
CA VAL A 36 -25.36 0.61 -21.14
C VAL A 36 -24.84 -0.82 -21.30
N PRO A 37 -23.56 -1.11 -20.99
CA PRO A 37 -23.01 -2.45 -21.12
C PRO A 37 -23.79 -3.48 -20.32
N PRO A 38 -23.85 -4.75 -20.76
CA PRO A 38 -24.59 -5.81 -20.08
C PRO A 38 -24.02 -6.09 -18.69
N MET A 39 -24.87 -6.48 -17.75
CA MET A 39 -24.49 -6.91 -16.39
C MET A 39 -24.18 -8.41 -16.39
N MET A 40 -23.21 -8.85 -15.59
CA MET A 40 -22.93 -10.27 -15.44
C MET A 40 -23.73 -10.85 -14.28
N VAL A 41 -24.40 -11.98 -14.51
CA VAL A 41 -25.37 -12.58 -13.57
C VAL A 41 -25.16 -14.07 -13.42
N ARG A 42 -25.55 -14.63 -12.28
CA ARG A 42 -25.65 -16.08 -12.03
C ARG A 42 -27.10 -16.41 -11.67
N ALA A 43 -27.66 -17.41 -12.34
CA ALA A 43 -28.89 -18.05 -11.86
C ALA A 43 -28.52 -19.03 -10.73
N LEU A 44 -29.26 -18.98 -9.64
CA LEU A 44 -29.15 -19.92 -8.52
C LEU A 44 -30.18 -21.05 -8.68
N ASP A 45 -29.95 -22.17 -8.00
CA ASP A 45 -30.84 -23.35 -8.05
C ASP A 45 -32.25 -23.06 -7.54
N ASP A 46 -32.40 -22.04 -6.70
CA ASP A 46 -33.70 -21.59 -6.16
C ASP A 46 -34.44 -20.61 -7.11
N GLY A 47 -33.92 -20.42 -8.32
CA GLY A 47 -34.50 -19.53 -9.35
C GLY A 47 -34.18 -18.06 -9.20
N ARG A 48 -33.43 -17.65 -8.17
CA ARG A 48 -32.95 -16.25 -8.04
C ARG A 48 -31.86 -15.97 -9.06
N ILE A 49 -31.83 -14.75 -9.56
CA ILE A 49 -30.77 -14.25 -10.45
C ILE A 49 -29.98 -13.20 -9.69
N VAL A 50 -28.72 -13.51 -9.39
CA VAL A 50 -27.85 -12.62 -8.62
C VAL A 50 -26.82 -11.93 -9.51
N ILE A 51 -26.52 -10.67 -9.19
CA ILE A 51 -25.50 -9.88 -9.87
C ILE A 51 -24.12 -10.38 -9.44
N ILE A 52 -23.28 -10.63 -10.42
CA ILE A 52 -21.85 -10.94 -10.26
C ILE A 52 -21.01 -9.69 -10.49
N GLU A 53 -21.32 -8.96 -11.57
CA GLU A 53 -20.67 -7.70 -11.95
C GLU A 53 -21.70 -6.74 -12.55
N GLY A 54 -21.53 -5.43 -12.31
CA GLY A 54 -22.47 -4.40 -12.76
C GLY A 54 -23.39 -3.85 -11.69
N HIS A 55 -23.02 -3.96 -10.42
CA HIS A 55 -23.82 -3.49 -9.29
C HIS A 55 -24.21 -2.00 -9.41
N CYS A 56 -23.28 -1.12 -9.85
CA CYS A 56 -23.62 0.29 -10.09
C CYS A 56 -24.64 0.45 -11.22
N ARG A 57 -24.54 -0.36 -12.28
CA ARG A 57 -25.52 -0.39 -13.40
C ARG A 57 -26.89 -0.83 -12.92
N ARG A 58 -26.96 -1.87 -12.08
CA ARG A 58 -28.21 -2.32 -11.46
C ARG A 58 -28.83 -1.22 -10.61
N ARG A 59 -28.04 -0.56 -9.76
CA ARG A 59 -28.55 0.56 -8.94
C ARG A 59 -28.98 1.75 -9.80
N GLY A 60 -28.27 2.05 -10.88
CA GLY A 60 -28.64 3.08 -11.84
C GLY A 60 -29.97 2.80 -12.53
N VAL A 61 -30.22 1.56 -12.99
CA VAL A 61 -31.51 1.20 -13.58
C VAL A 61 -32.65 1.23 -12.58
N GLN A 62 -32.41 0.81 -11.31
CA GLN A 62 -33.42 0.93 -10.25
C GLN A 62 -33.79 2.38 -9.98
N LEU A 63 -32.79 3.27 -9.93
CA LEU A 63 -33.00 4.69 -9.76
C LEU A 63 -33.77 5.31 -10.94
N ALA A 64 -33.45 4.93 -12.17
CA ALA A 64 -34.17 5.37 -13.35
C ALA A 64 -35.65 4.94 -13.34
N ILE A 65 -35.92 3.68 -12.96
CA ILE A 65 -37.30 3.17 -12.80
C ILE A 65 -38.03 3.96 -11.71
N ALA A 66 -37.38 4.23 -10.57
CA ALA A 66 -37.97 5.03 -9.50
C ALA A 66 -38.30 6.47 -9.92
N ARG A 67 -37.58 7.00 -10.93
CA ARG A 67 -37.82 8.31 -11.55
C ARG A 67 -38.82 8.26 -12.73
N GLY A 68 -39.44 7.10 -12.96
CA GLY A 68 -40.52 6.94 -13.94
C GLY A 68 -40.08 6.39 -15.30
N ALA A 69 -38.81 5.98 -15.49
CA ALA A 69 -38.38 5.36 -16.73
C ALA A 69 -39.04 3.98 -16.91
N LYS A 70 -39.54 3.68 -18.10
CA LYS A 70 -40.15 2.41 -18.47
C LYS A 70 -39.09 1.47 -19.05
N ILE A 71 -38.43 0.70 -18.22
CA ILE A 71 -37.34 -0.21 -18.61
C ILE A 71 -37.80 -1.67 -18.40
N PRO A 72 -38.40 -2.33 -19.40
CA PRO A 72 -38.92 -3.67 -19.25
C PRO A 72 -37.83 -4.74 -19.16
N LEU A 73 -36.70 -4.53 -19.82
CA LEU A 73 -35.59 -5.50 -19.92
C LEU A 73 -34.24 -4.80 -19.78
N VAL A 74 -33.27 -5.52 -19.27
CA VAL A 74 -31.84 -5.12 -19.22
C VAL A 74 -30.99 -6.24 -19.77
N SER A 75 -29.91 -5.88 -20.47
CA SER A 75 -28.97 -6.85 -21.04
C SER A 75 -28.13 -7.51 -19.94
N VAL A 76 -28.03 -8.84 -19.97
CA VAL A 76 -27.23 -9.62 -19.04
C VAL A 76 -26.38 -10.67 -19.75
N ILE A 77 -25.25 -11.04 -19.13
CA ILE A 77 -24.35 -12.11 -19.56
C ILE A 77 -24.32 -13.16 -18.44
N PRO A 78 -24.54 -14.44 -18.72
CA PRO A 78 -24.46 -15.48 -17.70
C PRO A 78 -23.01 -15.70 -17.24
N PHE A 79 -22.81 -15.78 -15.94
CA PHE A 79 -21.54 -16.15 -15.30
C PHE A 79 -21.59 -17.64 -14.89
N ARG A 80 -20.56 -18.39 -15.24
CA ARG A 80 -20.45 -19.84 -14.99
C ARG A 80 -19.26 -20.21 -14.07
N GLY A 81 -18.69 -19.25 -13.37
CA GLY A 81 -17.57 -19.47 -12.48
C GLY A 81 -17.97 -19.79 -11.03
N ASN A 82 -17.01 -20.16 -10.21
CA ASN A 82 -17.16 -20.32 -8.76
C ASN A 82 -17.08 -18.96 -8.03
N ASP A 83 -17.16 -18.96 -6.69
CA ASP A 83 -17.16 -17.73 -5.92
C ASP A 83 -15.79 -17.02 -5.88
N ALA A 84 -14.69 -17.77 -5.98
CA ALA A 84 -13.36 -17.16 -6.10
C ALA A 84 -13.20 -16.43 -7.45
N GLU A 85 -13.61 -17.08 -8.55
CA GLU A 85 -13.62 -16.46 -9.88
C GLU A 85 -14.55 -15.24 -9.93
N ARG A 86 -15.66 -15.26 -9.18
CA ARG A 86 -16.53 -14.10 -9.01
C ARG A 86 -15.80 -12.92 -8.37
N VAL A 87 -15.04 -13.15 -7.28
CA VAL A 87 -14.23 -12.09 -6.64
C VAL A 87 -13.16 -11.59 -7.60
N GLU A 88 -12.50 -12.47 -8.33
CA GLU A 88 -11.51 -12.08 -9.33
C GLU A 88 -12.10 -11.23 -10.45
N VAL A 89 -13.28 -11.57 -10.95
CA VAL A 89 -14.00 -10.75 -11.95
C VAL A 89 -14.29 -9.36 -11.39
N MET A 90 -14.80 -9.25 -10.16
CA MET A 90 -15.05 -7.95 -9.54
C MET A 90 -13.79 -7.12 -9.38
N LEU A 91 -12.65 -7.74 -9.06
CA LEU A 91 -11.36 -7.05 -8.92
C LEU A 91 -10.80 -6.55 -10.26
N ARG A 92 -11.03 -7.31 -11.35
CA ARG A 92 -10.55 -6.98 -12.70
C ARG A 92 -11.50 -6.07 -13.47
N SER A 93 -12.80 -6.19 -13.22
CA SER A 93 -13.85 -5.54 -13.98
C SER A 93 -14.02 -4.05 -13.67
N ALA A 94 -12.93 -3.31 -13.62
CA ALA A 94 -12.95 -1.88 -13.38
C ALA A 94 -13.31 -1.08 -14.66
N GLN A 95 -14.30 -1.52 -15.43
CA GLN A 95 -14.82 -0.75 -16.57
C GLN A 95 -15.54 0.52 -16.04
N GLY A 96 -14.90 1.67 -16.20
CA GLY A 96 -15.40 2.96 -15.75
C GLY A 96 -14.76 3.40 -14.42
N LEU A 97 -15.42 3.24 -13.29
CA LEU A 97 -14.89 3.65 -11.99
C LEU A 97 -14.00 2.56 -11.40
N LYS A 98 -12.70 2.86 -11.19
CA LYS A 98 -11.75 1.96 -10.54
C LYS A 98 -12.18 1.67 -9.10
N LEU A 99 -11.86 0.47 -8.61
CA LEU A 99 -12.01 0.13 -7.20
C LEU A 99 -11.05 0.98 -6.35
N GLU A 100 -11.52 1.49 -5.24
CA GLU A 100 -10.67 2.13 -4.25
C GLU A 100 -9.78 1.07 -3.57
N ILE A 101 -8.69 1.53 -3.00
CA ILE A 101 -7.65 0.63 -2.48
C ILE A 101 -8.15 -0.29 -1.36
N LEU A 102 -9.08 0.18 -0.54
CA LEU A 102 -9.72 -0.61 0.52
C LEU A 102 -10.69 -1.65 -0.03
N ASP A 103 -11.34 -1.37 -1.17
CA ASP A 103 -12.21 -2.33 -1.84
C ASP A 103 -11.38 -3.48 -2.42
N ILE A 104 -10.22 -3.16 -3.01
CA ILE A 104 -9.25 -4.17 -3.48
C ILE A 104 -8.72 -4.98 -2.30
N ALA A 105 -8.35 -4.34 -1.19
CA ALA A 105 -7.87 -5.01 0.01
C ALA A 105 -8.91 -6.00 0.55
N ARG A 106 -10.20 -5.62 0.57
CA ARG A 106 -11.32 -6.49 0.94
C ARG A 106 -11.47 -7.67 -0.01
N GLY A 107 -11.32 -7.45 -1.32
CA GLY A 107 -11.34 -8.52 -2.32
C GLY A 107 -10.22 -9.53 -2.10
N TYR A 108 -8.99 -9.07 -1.83
CA TYR A 108 -7.87 -9.97 -1.52
C TYR A 108 -8.07 -10.74 -0.21
N SER A 109 -8.60 -10.09 0.82
CA SER A 109 -8.96 -10.77 2.07
C SER A 109 -9.98 -11.88 1.84
N ARG A 110 -10.98 -11.66 0.98
CA ARG A 110 -11.97 -12.67 0.64
C ARG A 110 -11.37 -13.86 -0.10
N LEU A 111 -10.48 -13.60 -1.08
CA LEU A 111 -9.76 -14.69 -1.76
C LEU A 111 -8.90 -15.49 -0.77
N GLN A 112 -8.24 -14.81 0.18
CA GLN A 112 -7.47 -15.49 1.23
C GLN A 112 -8.37 -16.36 2.13
N GLN A 113 -9.56 -15.88 2.51
CA GLN A 113 -10.55 -16.67 3.26
C GLN A 113 -11.05 -17.89 2.48
N MET A 114 -11.06 -17.83 1.15
CA MET A 114 -11.37 -18.96 0.26
C MET A 114 -10.17 -19.92 0.06
N GLY A 115 -9.05 -19.70 0.77
CA GLY A 115 -7.87 -20.56 0.78
C GLY A 115 -6.76 -20.18 -0.20
N PHE A 116 -6.88 -19.07 -0.93
CA PHE A 116 -5.82 -18.62 -1.83
C PHE A 116 -4.64 -18.04 -1.06
N ARG A 117 -3.44 -18.46 -1.40
CA ARG A 117 -2.21 -17.88 -0.85
C ARG A 117 -1.89 -16.51 -1.49
N PRO A 118 -1.20 -15.61 -0.80
CA PRO A 118 -0.84 -14.30 -1.36
C PRO A 118 -0.13 -14.38 -2.72
N ALA A 119 0.68 -15.40 -2.96
CA ALA A 119 1.35 -15.62 -4.24
C ALA A 119 0.36 -15.96 -5.38
N GLU A 120 -0.67 -16.74 -5.11
CA GLU A 120 -1.71 -17.10 -6.08
C GLU A 120 -2.57 -15.88 -6.43
N ILE A 121 -2.95 -15.11 -5.41
CA ILE A 121 -3.66 -13.83 -5.60
C ILE A 121 -2.80 -12.86 -6.44
N ALA A 122 -1.51 -12.76 -6.15
CA ALA A 122 -0.59 -11.91 -6.89
C ALA A 122 -0.51 -12.32 -8.37
N ALA A 123 -0.36 -13.60 -8.64
CA ALA A 123 -0.32 -14.13 -9.99
C ALA A 123 -1.63 -13.88 -10.76
N SER A 124 -2.78 -14.16 -10.15
CA SER A 124 -4.10 -13.98 -10.78
C SER A 124 -4.41 -12.49 -11.07
N GLN A 125 -3.94 -11.58 -10.22
CA GLN A 125 -4.20 -10.14 -10.34
C GLN A 125 -3.08 -9.36 -11.05
N GLY A 126 -2.00 -10.00 -11.48
CA GLY A 126 -0.85 -9.34 -12.12
C GLY A 126 -0.16 -8.33 -11.16
N LYS A 127 -0.04 -8.68 -9.89
CA LYS A 127 0.57 -7.84 -8.85
C LYS A 127 1.76 -8.54 -8.20
N THR A 128 2.57 -7.80 -7.44
CA THR A 128 3.63 -8.40 -6.62
C THR A 128 3.04 -8.99 -5.34
N VAL A 129 3.66 -10.04 -4.81
CA VAL A 129 3.28 -10.66 -3.53
C VAL A 129 3.32 -9.62 -2.40
N ALA A 130 4.38 -8.80 -2.35
CA ALA A 130 4.51 -7.73 -1.37
C ALA A 130 3.33 -6.73 -1.40
N ARG A 131 2.80 -6.44 -2.60
CA ARG A 131 1.61 -5.57 -2.74
C ARG A 131 0.35 -6.24 -2.22
N VAL A 132 0.17 -7.52 -2.47
CA VAL A 132 -0.97 -8.29 -1.94
C VAL A 132 -0.90 -8.35 -0.42
N GLU A 133 0.25 -8.71 0.16
CA GLU A 133 0.45 -8.76 1.62
C GLU A 133 0.21 -7.39 2.28
N GLN A 134 0.66 -6.32 1.64
CA GLN A 134 0.39 -4.95 2.11
C GLN A 134 -1.12 -4.67 2.19
N LEU A 135 -1.88 -5.06 1.19
CA LEU A 135 -3.34 -4.85 1.16
C LEU A 135 -4.07 -5.78 2.12
N LEU A 136 -3.60 -7.01 2.31
CA LEU A 136 -4.12 -7.93 3.32
C LEU A 136 -3.90 -7.36 4.74
N THR A 137 -2.72 -6.81 5.02
CA THR A 137 -2.46 -6.09 6.28
C THR A 137 -3.45 -4.94 6.48
N LEU A 138 -3.73 -4.17 5.42
CA LEU A 138 -4.65 -3.05 5.48
C LEU A 138 -6.11 -3.49 5.66
N SER A 139 -6.52 -4.62 5.07
CA SER A 139 -7.87 -5.17 5.25
C SER A 139 -8.14 -5.63 6.67
N ALA A 140 -7.10 -6.08 7.39
CA ALA A 140 -7.16 -6.49 8.78
C ALA A 140 -6.98 -5.33 9.78
N ALA A 141 -6.66 -4.13 9.31
CA ALA A 141 -6.46 -2.95 10.14
C ALA A 141 -7.77 -2.48 10.80
N SER A 142 -7.65 -1.73 11.90
CA SER A 142 -8.79 -1.11 12.57
C SER A 142 -9.56 -0.18 11.62
N ARG A 143 -10.84 0.03 11.91
CA ARG A 143 -11.71 0.92 11.13
C ARG A 143 -11.13 2.34 11.04
N GLU A 144 -10.58 2.83 12.14
CA GLU A 144 -9.93 4.13 12.21
C GLU A 144 -8.79 4.28 11.18
N VAL A 145 -7.88 3.28 11.10
CA VAL A 145 -6.79 3.26 10.11
C VAL A 145 -7.35 3.24 8.68
N GLN A 146 -8.39 2.45 8.43
CA GLN A 146 -9.05 2.39 7.12
C GLN A 146 -9.70 3.73 6.76
N ASP A 147 -10.30 4.43 7.72
CA ASP A 147 -10.93 5.73 7.50
C ASP A 147 -9.89 6.81 7.17
N PHE A 148 -8.70 6.80 7.77
CA PHE A 148 -7.60 7.67 7.37
C PHE A 148 -7.16 7.44 5.92
N VAL A 149 -7.13 6.17 5.48
CA VAL A 149 -6.80 5.83 4.09
C VAL A 149 -7.91 6.27 3.14
N ARG A 150 -9.17 6.06 3.51
CA ARG A 150 -10.35 6.47 2.72
C ARG A 150 -10.42 7.99 2.56
N ALA A 151 -10.14 8.73 3.62
CA ALA A 151 -10.06 10.19 3.61
C ALA A 151 -8.83 10.71 2.82
N GLY A 152 -7.90 9.82 2.43
CA GLY A 152 -6.67 10.21 1.74
C GLY A 152 -5.67 10.96 2.63
N SER A 153 -5.90 10.99 3.95
CA SER A 153 -5.03 11.63 4.94
C SER A 153 -3.74 10.83 5.16
N VAL A 154 -3.82 9.50 5.02
CA VAL A 154 -2.71 8.56 5.12
C VAL A 154 -2.68 7.68 3.88
N SER A 155 -1.50 7.44 3.30
CA SER A 155 -1.40 6.50 2.18
C SER A 155 -1.54 5.05 2.67
N ALA A 156 -2.05 4.16 1.81
CA ALA A 156 -2.15 2.73 2.13
C ALA A 156 -0.81 2.08 2.53
N GLU A 157 0.30 2.59 1.99
CA GLU A 157 1.65 2.11 2.32
C GLU A 157 2.03 2.48 3.75
N ILE A 158 1.81 3.74 4.14
CA ILE A 158 2.09 4.23 5.49
C ILE A 158 1.17 3.55 6.51
N ALA A 159 -0.11 3.41 6.18
CA ALA A 159 -1.07 2.72 7.03
C ALA A 159 -0.67 1.25 7.29
N ALA A 160 -0.34 0.50 6.23
CA ALA A 160 0.10 -0.89 6.38
C ALA A 160 1.43 -1.01 7.15
N GLU A 161 2.36 -0.07 6.97
CA GLU A 161 3.62 0.00 7.73
C GLU A 161 3.35 0.28 9.21
N ALA A 162 2.45 1.20 9.53
CA ALA A 162 2.05 1.50 10.90
C ALA A 162 1.38 0.29 11.57
N VAL A 163 0.48 -0.42 10.86
CA VAL A 163 -0.16 -1.64 11.39
C VAL A 163 0.87 -2.74 11.67
N ARG A 164 1.85 -2.94 10.80
CA ARG A 164 2.94 -3.92 11.03
C ARG A 164 3.81 -3.56 12.22
N ALA A 165 4.07 -2.25 12.43
CA ALA A 165 4.96 -1.77 13.50
C ALA A 165 4.26 -1.69 14.86
N HIS A 166 2.98 -1.33 14.91
CA HIS A 166 2.26 -0.95 16.13
C HIS A 166 1.00 -1.77 16.40
N GLY A 167 0.61 -2.69 15.50
CA GLY A 167 -0.56 -3.54 15.68
C GLY A 167 -1.84 -2.74 15.92
N GLU A 168 -2.53 -3.01 17.01
CA GLU A 168 -3.78 -2.35 17.41
C GLU A 168 -3.60 -0.85 17.71
N GLN A 169 -2.42 -0.42 18.12
CA GLN A 169 -2.12 0.99 18.42
C GLN A 169 -1.87 1.84 17.16
N ALA A 170 -1.88 1.23 15.98
CA ALA A 170 -1.60 1.93 14.72
C ALA A 170 -2.54 3.11 14.47
N GLY A 171 -3.82 3.02 14.88
CA GLY A 171 -4.80 4.09 14.78
C GLY A 171 -4.37 5.33 15.56
N THR A 172 -4.09 5.16 16.86
CA THR A 172 -3.62 6.22 17.76
C THR A 172 -2.35 6.88 17.25
N VAL A 173 -1.34 6.08 16.88
CA VAL A 173 -0.06 6.58 16.35
C VAL A 173 -0.25 7.39 15.06
N LEU A 174 -1.15 6.97 14.17
CA LEU A 174 -1.45 7.70 12.94
C LEU A 174 -2.24 8.98 13.22
N SER A 175 -3.16 8.97 14.18
CA SER A 175 -3.93 10.13 14.62
C SER A 175 -3.02 11.23 15.15
N GLU A 176 -2.13 10.91 16.09
CA GLU A 176 -1.15 11.83 16.65
C GLU A 176 -0.25 12.45 15.56
N LYS A 177 0.24 11.62 14.64
CA LYS A 177 1.02 12.10 13.49
C LYS A 177 0.24 12.98 12.55
N LEU A 178 -1.05 12.70 12.36
CA LEU A 178 -1.92 13.49 11.52
C LEU A 178 -2.14 14.89 12.12
N GLU A 179 -2.30 14.95 13.43
CA GLU A 179 -2.45 16.21 14.16
C GLU A 179 -1.16 17.06 14.09
N ALA A 180 -0.01 16.44 14.32
CA ALA A 180 1.28 17.13 14.18
C ALA A 180 1.48 17.70 12.76
N VAL A 181 1.13 16.93 11.72
CA VAL A 181 1.22 17.35 10.33
C VAL A 181 0.22 18.48 10.00
N LYS A 182 -0.97 18.45 10.61
CA LYS A 182 -1.96 19.54 10.47
C LYS A 182 -1.49 20.84 11.11
N GLN A 183 -0.84 20.77 12.28
CA GLN A 183 -0.22 21.95 12.91
C GLN A 183 0.88 22.56 12.04
N GLU A 184 1.59 21.76 11.25
CA GLU A 184 2.56 22.21 10.24
C GLU A 184 1.89 22.73 8.94
N GLY A 185 0.57 22.85 8.87
CA GLY A 185 -0.20 23.31 7.69
C GLY A 185 -0.30 22.30 6.56
N ARG A 186 0.04 21.02 6.79
CA ARG A 186 -0.02 19.95 5.80
C ARG A 186 -1.30 19.11 5.96
N LYS A 187 -1.82 18.62 4.84
CA LYS A 187 -3.09 17.83 4.82
C LYS A 187 -2.88 16.32 4.87
N ARG A 188 -1.65 15.82 4.71
CA ARG A 188 -1.36 14.37 4.58
C ARG A 188 -0.09 13.99 5.32
N VAL A 189 -0.13 12.81 5.96
CA VAL A 189 1.08 12.19 6.52
C VAL A 189 1.95 11.71 5.36
N THR A 190 3.19 12.17 5.29
CA THR A 190 4.19 11.73 4.31
C THR A 190 5.12 10.70 4.92
N LYS A 191 5.82 9.93 4.08
CA LYS A 191 6.81 8.93 4.53
C LYS A 191 7.90 9.50 5.44
N THR A 192 8.19 10.79 5.31
CA THR A 192 9.18 11.52 6.13
C THR A 192 8.68 11.81 7.55
N ALA A 193 7.39 11.76 7.79
CA ALA A 193 6.79 11.98 9.11
C ALA A 193 6.75 10.70 9.99
N VAL A 194 7.16 9.55 9.44
CA VAL A 194 7.22 8.28 10.20
C VAL A 194 8.62 8.17 10.82
N PRO A 195 8.79 8.21 12.17
CA PRO A 195 10.07 8.00 12.82
C PRO A 195 10.59 6.59 12.51
N GLY A 196 11.86 6.47 12.19
CA GLY A 196 12.51 5.17 11.97
C GLY A 196 12.83 4.84 10.52
N ARG A 197 12.45 5.66 9.54
CA ARG A 197 12.75 5.38 8.15
C ARG A 197 14.22 5.61 7.80
N SER A 198 14.75 4.66 7.04
CA SER A 198 16.11 4.58 6.53
C SER A 198 16.60 5.91 5.91
N VAL A 199 17.88 6.19 6.11
CA VAL A 199 18.67 7.16 5.34
C VAL A 199 18.31 7.04 3.86
N SER A 200 18.23 8.16 3.12
CA SER A 200 17.88 8.11 1.70
C SER A 200 18.88 7.21 0.96
N ARG A 201 18.41 6.38 0.02
CA ARG A 201 19.28 5.50 -0.77
C ARG A 201 20.44 6.28 -1.40
N LYS A 202 20.16 7.48 -1.91
CA LYS A 202 21.18 8.38 -2.48
C LYS A 202 22.28 8.73 -1.47
N THR A 203 21.93 8.92 -0.20
CA THR A 203 22.91 9.25 0.85
C THR A 203 23.72 8.01 1.26
N VAL A 204 23.06 6.86 1.34
CA VAL A 204 23.74 5.58 1.61
C VAL A 204 24.71 5.27 0.46
N ASP A 205 24.26 5.37 -0.78
CA ASP A 205 25.09 5.13 -1.98
C ASP A 205 26.29 6.09 -2.02
N ALA A 206 26.13 7.35 -1.63
CA ALA A 206 27.22 8.32 -1.56
C ALA A 206 28.29 7.95 -0.51
N VAL A 207 27.86 7.48 0.68
CA VAL A 207 28.79 6.99 1.72
C VAL A 207 29.50 5.72 1.25
N PHE A 208 28.77 4.78 0.66
CA PHE A 208 29.37 3.56 0.11
C PHE A 208 30.40 3.86 -0.98
N ALA A 209 30.08 4.75 -1.93
CA ALA A 209 31.00 5.12 -3.00
C ALA A 209 32.31 5.74 -2.45
N ARG A 210 32.25 6.53 -1.37
CA ARG A 210 33.45 7.07 -0.71
C ARG A 210 34.27 6.02 0.00
N VAL A 211 33.61 5.10 0.70
CA VAL A 211 34.30 3.98 1.35
C VAL A 211 34.97 3.09 0.29
N GLU A 212 34.25 2.74 -0.77
CA GLU A 212 34.81 1.97 -1.89
C GLU A 212 36.02 2.67 -2.55
N TYR A 213 35.91 3.97 -2.78
CA TYR A 213 37.01 4.77 -3.33
C TYR A 213 38.24 4.78 -2.41
N ALA A 214 38.04 4.94 -1.09
CA ALA A 214 39.14 4.87 -0.12
C ALA A 214 39.74 3.46 -0.06
N MET A 215 38.90 2.42 -0.05
CA MET A 215 39.31 1.02 0.00
C MET A 215 40.04 0.60 -1.26
N ALA A 216 39.67 1.09 -2.45
CA ALA A 216 40.34 0.78 -3.71
C ALA A 216 41.80 1.30 -3.74
N ARG A 217 42.11 2.35 -2.98
CA ARG A 217 43.45 2.95 -2.88
C ARG A 217 44.37 2.30 -1.88
N ILE A 218 43.90 1.34 -1.09
CA ILE A 218 44.74 0.57 -0.16
C ILE A 218 45.63 -0.38 -0.98
N PRO A 219 46.96 -0.24 -0.92
CA PRO A 219 47.88 -1.16 -1.61
C PRO A 219 47.68 -2.61 -1.18
N ALA A 220 47.92 -3.55 -2.11
CA ALA A 220 47.76 -4.98 -1.83
C ALA A 220 48.64 -5.45 -0.66
N ALA A 221 49.87 -4.95 -0.55
CA ALA A 221 50.77 -5.23 0.57
C ALA A 221 50.17 -4.82 1.92
N LEU A 222 49.47 -3.66 1.99
CA LEU A 222 48.84 -3.20 3.19
C LEU A 222 47.62 -4.05 3.58
N ARG A 223 46.88 -4.53 2.58
CA ARG A 223 45.75 -5.46 2.81
C ARG A 223 46.23 -6.76 3.43
N THR A 224 47.29 -7.34 2.89
CA THR A 224 47.88 -8.57 3.44
C THR A 224 48.42 -8.37 4.86
N GLN A 225 49.06 -7.24 5.16
CA GLN A 225 49.50 -6.91 6.52
C GLN A 225 48.32 -6.76 7.48
N THR A 226 47.24 -6.12 7.02
CA THR A 226 46.03 -5.93 7.81
C THR A 226 45.32 -7.26 8.11
N GLU A 227 45.25 -8.15 7.13
CA GLU A 227 44.72 -9.50 7.30
C GLU A 227 45.53 -10.31 8.29
N ALA A 228 46.85 -10.27 8.19
CA ALA A 228 47.75 -10.91 9.15
C ALA A 228 47.56 -10.41 10.56
N LEU A 229 47.36 -9.08 10.75
CA LEU A 229 47.09 -8.48 12.05
C LEU A 229 45.65 -8.81 12.55
N ARG A 230 44.71 -9.00 11.66
CA ARG A 230 43.34 -9.39 12.02
C ARG A 230 43.26 -10.78 12.62
N ALA A 231 44.16 -11.67 12.23
CA ALA A 231 44.28 -13.02 12.78
C ALA A 231 44.87 -13.05 14.22
N ILE A 232 45.50 -11.97 14.67
CA ILE A 232 46.09 -11.86 16.02
C ILE A 232 45.03 -11.35 16.99
N PRO A 233 44.93 -11.90 18.26
CA PRO A 233 44.03 -11.39 19.29
C PRO A 233 44.23 -9.89 19.55
N GLU A 234 43.16 -9.18 19.87
CA GLU A 234 43.16 -7.71 20.02
C GLU A 234 44.18 -7.22 21.08
N ARG A 235 44.37 -7.99 22.18
CA ARG A 235 45.32 -7.69 23.27
C ARG A 235 46.79 -7.67 22.77
N GLU A 236 47.12 -8.41 21.71
CA GLU A 236 48.47 -8.52 21.18
C GLU A 236 48.72 -7.52 20.03
N ARG A 237 47.70 -6.81 19.55
CA ARG A 237 47.79 -5.81 18.48
C ARG A 237 48.23 -4.44 18.99
N GLY A 238 48.10 -4.13 20.29
CA GLY A 238 48.16 -2.79 20.86
C GLY A 238 49.42 -1.95 20.50
N ASN A 239 50.55 -2.59 20.18
CA ASN A 239 51.80 -1.91 19.85
C ASN A 239 52.18 -2.00 18.36
N LYS A 240 51.35 -2.63 17.51
CA LYS A 240 51.63 -2.78 16.07
C LYS A 240 51.07 -1.59 15.30
N LYS A 241 51.91 -0.95 14.50
CA LYS A 241 51.52 0.20 13.66
C LYS A 241 51.55 -0.20 12.20
N ILE A 242 50.62 0.36 11.43
CA ILE A 242 50.60 0.25 9.97
C ILE A 242 50.60 1.68 9.44
N GLU A 243 51.46 1.97 8.49
CA GLU A 243 51.45 3.24 7.77
C GLU A 243 50.40 3.21 6.67
N VAL A 244 49.48 4.13 6.70
CA VAL A 244 48.38 4.27 5.75
C VAL A 244 48.55 5.60 5.02
N ASP A 245 48.33 5.61 3.71
CA ASP A 245 48.29 6.84 2.92
C ASP A 245 47.27 7.83 3.51
N ALA A 246 47.68 9.08 3.67
CA ALA A 246 46.88 10.12 4.28
C ALA A 246 45.54 10.31 3.54
N ASN A 247 45.51 10.17 2.21
CA ASN A 247 44.28 10.33 1.43
C ASN A 247 43.26 9.19 1.69
N VAL A 248 43.75 7.97 1.94
CA VAL A 248 42.90 6.84 2.34
C VAL A 248 42.27 7.11 3.71
N LEU A 249 43.09 7.55 4.67
CA LEU A 249 42.64 7.86 6.01
C LEU A 249 41.61 9.02 6.01
N ILE A 250 41.92 10.11 5.28
CA ILE A 250 41.00 11.25 5.11
C ILE A 250 39.69 10.81 4.50
N GLY A 251 39.68 9.99 3.46
CA GLY A 251 38.45 9.48 2.82
C GLY A 251 37.59 8.65 3.77
N LEU A 252 38.22 7.82 4.61
CA LEU A 252 37.49 7.04 5.63
C LEU A 252 36.93 7.92 6.77
N LEU A 253 37.72 8.91 7.22
CA LEU A 253 37.27 9.88 8.24
C LEU A 253 36.10 10.72 7.74
N GLN A 254 36.14 11.21 6.51
CA GLN A 254 35.02 11.95 5.89
C GLN A 254 33.76 11.09 5.81
N ALA A 255 33.87 9.80 5.43
CA ALA A 255 32.73 8.89 5.41
C ALA A 255 32.17 8.66 6.84
N ALA A 256 33.04 8.55 7.85
CA ALA A 256 32.65 8.44 9.25
C ALA A 256 31.94 9.70 9.76
N GLU A 257 32.44 10.89 9.45
CA GLU A 257 31.82 12.18 9.81
C GLU A 257 30.45 12.35 9.18
N GLU A 258 30.26 11.90 7.93
CA GLU A 258 28.94 11.90 7.29
C GLU A 258 27.95 10.98 8.00
N ILE A 259 28.40 9.78 8.41
CA ILE A 259 27.60 8.84 9.18
C ILE A 259 27.20 9.49 10.53
N GLU A 260 28.14 10.10 11.24
CA GLU A 260 27.86 10.80 12.51
C GLU A 260 26.91 11.98 12.33
N THR A 261 27.09 12.77 11.27
CA THR A 261 26.17 13.87 10.92
C THR A 261 24.75 13.35 10.65
N MET A 262 24.63 12.21 9.98
CA MET A 262 23.35 11.57 9.73
C MET A 262 22.71 11.06 11.03
N LYS A 263 23.50 10.44 11.93
CA LYS A 263 23.02 10.00 13.26
C LYS A 263 22.56 11.19 14.09
N ALA A 264 23.35 12.29 14.13
CA ALA A 264 23.00 13.50 14.86
C ALA A 264 21.74 14.19 14.33
N LYS A 265 21.58 14.29 13.00
CA LYS A 265 20.33 14.79 12.37
C LYS A 265 19.13 13.89 12.71
N ARG A 266 19.35 12.57 12.80
CA ARG A 266 18.31 11.61 13.20
C ARG A 266 17.95 11.78 14.68
N ALA A 267 18.94 11.90 15.55
CA ALA A 267 18.75 12.13 16.99
C ALA A 267 18.06 13.46 17.28
N LYS A 268 18.49 14.56 16.64
CA LYS A 268 17.80 15.85 16.75
C LYS A 268 16.34 15.78 16.30
N LYS A 269 16.04 15.02 15.25
CA LYS A 269 14.68 14.87 14.73
C LYS A 269 13.78 14.03 15.66
N LEU A 270 14.37 13.09 16.41
CA LEU A 270 13.69 12.33 17.46
C LEU A 270 13.44 13.22 18.70
N LEU A 271 14.42 13.99 19.14
CA LEU A 271 14.29 14.89 20.28
C LEU A 271 13.35 16.09 20.06
N HIS A 272 13.23 16.58 18.82
CA HIS A 272 12.25 17.64 18.48
C HIS A 272 10.82 17.07 18.28
N GLY A 273 10.65 15.76 18.18
CA GLY A 273 9.36 15.09 18.22
C GLY A 273 8.89 14.80 19.65
N GLU A 274 9.82 14.72 20.63
CA GLU A 274 9.50 14.49 22.05
C GLU A 274 9.43 15.80 22.88
N ALA A 275 9.88 16.95 22.33
CA ALA A 275 9.86 18.24 23.02
C ALA A 275 8.63 19.10 22.66
N ALA A 276 7.62 18.51 22.03
CA ALA A 276 6.33 19.13 21.71
C ALA A 276 5.18 18.36 22.39
N GLU A 277 5.43 17.83 23.60
CA GLU A 277 4.41 17.42 24.55
C GLU A 277 4.15 18.54 25.58
#